data_531d509a61ea8e8ebb3f39708fa78f63
#
_entry.id   531d509a61ea8e8ebb3f39708fa78f63
#
_cell.length_a   1.000
_cell.length_b   1.000
_cell.length_c   1.000
_cell.angle_alpha   90.00
_cell.angle_beta   90.00
_cell.angle_gamma   90.00
#
_symmetry.space_group_name_H-M   'P 1'
#
loop_
_entity.id
_entity.type
_entity.pdbx_description
1 polymer ?
#
loop_
_entity_poly.entity_id
_entity_poly.type
_entity_poly.pdbx_seq_one_letter_code
_entity_poly.pdbx_strand_id
1 'polypeptide(L)'
;MKVTILTIAFTIAILCSGCTTQATPSTVITQPKNDDVELIFKEFKNGDNVTYINLPKTLIKLALKAAEDKTADALANQIYGLQILAFENADQKTKDSFFNRISKLEAKGYEPMVKANEDGEKVRIFIKGNEEEVNSIVIYTMDNEDCSLIKIDGRINPSDIDDIVKSQTK
;
A
#
# COMPACT_ATOMS: atom_id res chain seq x y z
N MET A 1 21.13 17.55 -39.04
CA MET A 1 19.96 18.44 -39.28
C MET A 1 19.53 19.03 -37.95
N LYS A 2 19.65 20.35 -37.82
CA LYS A 2 19.30 21.09 -36.58
C LYS A 2 17.81 21.43 -36.65
N VAL A 3 17.04 21.07 -35.63
CA VAL A 3 15.65 21.49 -35.49
C VAL A 3 15.59 22.62 -34.49
N THR A 4 15.16 23.75 -34.96
CA THR A 4 15.07 25.03 -34.25
C THR A 4 13.83 25.03 -33.36
N ILE A 5 14.03 25.32 -32.08
CA ILE A 5 12.95 25.51 -31.10
C ILE A 5 12.39 26.93 -31.27
N LEU A 6 11.13 27.03 -31.60
CA LEU A 6 10.39 28.27 -31.73
C LEU A 6 9.79 28.64 -30.37
N THR A 7 10.31 29.70 -29.77
CA THR A 7 9.77 30.40 -28.61
C THR A 7 8.54 31.21 -29.00
N ILE A 8 7.40 30.94 -28.36
CA ILE A 8 6.24 31.83 -28.40
C ILE A 8 6.00 32.34 -26.97
N ALA A 9 6.39 33.56 -26.75
CA ALA A 9 5.99 34.35 -25.58
C ALA A 9 4.60 34.94 -25.88
N PHE A 10 3.63 34.69 -25.01
CA PHE A 10 2.33 35.34 -25.05
C PHE A 10 2.10 36.09 -23.75
N THR A 11 2.36 37.36 -23.77
CA THR A 11 2.01 38.32 -22.72
C THR A 11 0.55 38.74 -22.90
N ILE A 12 -0.30 38.47 -21.91
CA ILE A 12 -1.59 39.13 -21.79
C ILE A 12 -1.72 39.67 -20.36
N ALA A 13 -1.61 40.98 -20.26
CA ALA A 13 -2.04 41.76 -19.11
C ALA A 13 -3.52 42.08 -19.28
N ILE A 14 -4.36 41.71 -18.32
CA ILE A 14 -5.71 42.21 -18.21
C ILE A 14 -5.96 42.61 -16.75
N LEU A 15 -6.05 43.90 -16.56
CA LEU A 15 -6.62 44.56 -15.39
C LEU A 15 -8.14 44.26 -15.38
N CYS A 16 -8.67 43.73 -14.28
CA CYS A 16 -10.06 43.96 -13.90
C CYS A 16 -10.22 43.90 -12.40
N SER A 17 -10.51 45.09 -11.88
CA SER A 17 -11.09 45.31 -10.55
C SER A 17 -12.48 44.69 -10.49
N GLY A 18 -12.75 43.90 -9.43
CA GLY A 18 -14.07 43.35 -9.19
C GLY A 18 -14.07 42.58 -7.87
N CYS A 19 -14.31 43.29 -6.78
CA CYS A 19 -14.55 42.74 -5.46
C CYS A 19 -15.91 42.05 -5.47
N THR A 20 -15.92 40.70 -5.38
CA THR A 20 -17.10 39.94 -4.92
C THR A 20 -16.60 38.80 -4.03
N THR A 21 -16.82 38.98 -2.74
CA THR A 21 -16.66 37.98 -1.70
C THR A 21 -17.69 36.85 -1.93
N GLN A 22 -17.30 35.79 -2.61
CA GLN A 22 -18.03 34.54 -2.55
C GLN A 22 -17.27 33.62 -1.60
N ALA A 23 -17.94 33.30 -0.49
CA ALA A 23 -17.53 32.23 0.41
C ALA A 23 -17.59 30.91 -0.36
N THR A 24 -16.47 30.43 -0.82
CA THR A 24 -16.34 29.07 -1.30
C THR A 24 -16.38 28.12 -0.11
N PRO A 25 -17.22 27.06 -0.14
CA PRO A 25 -17.13 26.04 0.88
C PRO A 25 -15.72 25.45 0.81
N SER A 26 -15.01 25.54 1.92
CA SER A 26 -13.72 24.86 2.09
C SER A 26 -13.93 23.38 1.95
N THR A 27 -13.77 22.87 0.75
CA THR A 27 -13.53 21.44 0.55
C THR A 27 -12.21 21.16 1.25
N VAL A 28 -12.29 20.61 2.45
CA VAL A 28 -11.15 20.02 3.13
C VAL A 28 -10.65 18.92 2.21
N ILE A 29 -9.71 19.25 1.34
CA ILE A 29 -8.89 18.27 0.66
C ILE A 29 -8.04 17.69 1.77
N THR A 30 -8.51 16.61 2.36
CA THR A 30 -7.70 15.76 3.23
C THR A 30 -6.57 15.28 2.34
N GLN A 31 -5.42 15.94 2.43
CA GLN A 31 -4.19 15.44 1.82
C GLN A 31 -4.03 14.01 2.32
N PRO A 32 -3.79 13.02 1.45
CA PRO A 32 -3.51 11.68 1.90
C PRO A 32 -2.30 11.80 2.83
N LYS A 33 -2.55 11.56 4.13
CA LYS A 33 -1.49 11.45 5.14
C LYS A 33 -0.53 10.43 4.55
N ASN A 34 0.69 10.86 4.18
CA ASN A 34 1.69 9.99 3.55
C ASN A 34 1.77 8.71 4.39
N ASP A 35 1.18 7.65 3.89
CA ASP A 35 1.26 6.35 4.53
C ASP A 35 2.72 5.90 4.43
N ASP A 36 3.33 5.60 5.57
CA ASP A 36 4.75 5.22 5.62
C ASP A 36 5.03 3.98 4.76
N VAL A 37 4.03 3.09 4.60
CA VAL A 37 4.12 1.92 3.72
C VAL A 37 4.12 2.34 2.25
N GLU A 38 3.33 3.34 1.86
CA GLU A 38 3.37 3.90 0.50
C GLU A 38 4.74 4.49 0.14
N LEU A 39 5.46 5.05 1.13
CA LEU A 39 6.83 5.52 0.93
C LEU A 39 7.79 4.35 0.67
N ILE A 40 7.59 3.21 1.35
CA ILE A 40 8.38 2.00 1.09
C ILE A 40 8.14 1.51 -0.33
N PHE A 41 6.88 1.39 -0.79
CA PHE A 41 6.58 1.02 -2.16
C PHE A 41 7.23 1.98 -3.17
N LYS A 42 7.16 3.29 -2.95
CA LYS A 42 7.77 4.29 -3.84
C LYS A 42 9.29 4.16 -3.93
N GLU A 43 9.93 3.87 -2.81
CA GLU A 43 11.39 3.75 -2.71
C GLU A 43 11.91 2.53 -3.49
N PHE A 44 11.21 1.40 -3.36
CA PHE A 44 11.72 0.12 -3.82
C PHE A 44 11.13 -0.39 -5.15
N LYS A 45 9.96 0.07 -5.58
CA LYS A 45 9.25 -0.49 -6.76
C LYS A 45 9.97 -0.37 -8.10
N ASN A 46 10.99 0.46 -8.20
CA ASN A 46 11.78 0.65 -9.42
C ASN A 46 13.19 0.06 -9.30
N GLY A 47 13.44 -0.81 -8.31
CA GLY A 47 14.71 -1.52 -8.15
C GLY A 47 14.90 -2.62 -9.19
N ASP A 48 16.13 -3.13 -9.27
CA ASP A 48 16.45 -4.28 -10.11
C ASP A 48 15.82 -5.56 -9.49
N ASN A 49 15.37 -6.48 -10.32
CA ASN A 49 14.72 -7.75 -9.92
C ASN A 49 13.51 -7.56 -8.98
N VAL A 50 12.74 -6.51 -9.22
CA VAL A 50 11.56 -6.17 -8.43
C VAL A 50 10.29 -6.35 -9.25
N THR A 51 9.35 -7.10 -8.70
CA THR A 51 7.98 -7.17 -9.19
C THR A 51 7.09 -6.29 -8.33
N TYR A 52 6.42 -5.32 -8.94
CA TYR A 52 5.43 -4.47 -8.27
C TYR A 52 4.05 -4.66 -8.90
N ILE A 53 3.08 -5.02 -8.09
CA ILE A 53 1.68 -5.20 -8.48
C ILE A 53 0.82 -4.26 -7.64
N ASN A 54 -0.10 -3.55 -8.29
CA ASN A 54 -1.12 -2.75 -7.62
C ASN A 54 -2.49 -3.09 -8.21
N LEU A 55 -3.32 -3.74 -7.41
CA LEU A 55 -4.66 -4.19 -7.80
C LEU A 55 -5.72 -3.26 -7.21
N PRO A 56 -6.49 -2.56 -8.04
CA PRO A 56 -7.63 -1.77 -7.60
C PRO A 56 -8.81 -2.66 -7.21
N LYS A 57 -9.72 -2.11 -6.41
CA LYS A 57 -10.91 -2.80 -5.88
C LYS A 57 -11.69 -3.62 -6.91
N THR A 58 -11.82 -3.12 -8.14
CA THR A 58 -12.56 -3.80 -9.20
C THR A 58 -11.92 -5.13 -9.60
N LEU A 59 -10.60 -5.18 -9.73
CA LEU A 59 -9.87 -6.39 -10.07
C LEU A 59 -9.82 -7.38 -8.90
N ILE A 60 -9.68 -6.88 -7.66
CA ILE A 60 -9.75 -7.72 -6.45
C ILE A 60 -11.10 -8.42 -6.38
N LYS A 61 -12.21 -7.67 -6.55
CA LYS A 61 -13.56 -8.25 -6.56
C LYS A 61 -13.74 -9.32 -7.63
N LEU A 62 -13.18 -9.09 -8.81
CA LEU A 62 -13.27 -10.07 -9.90
C LEU A 62 -12.51 -11.35 -9.56
N ALA A 63 -11.29 -11.23 -9.03
CA ALA A 63 -10.46 -12.36 -8.64
C ALA A 63 -11.10 -13.19 -7.50
N LEU A 64 -11.60 -12.52 -6.46
CA LEU A 64 -12.23 -13.20 -5.32
C LEU A 64 -13.54 -13.90 -5.71
N LYS A 65 -14.34 -13.30 -6.59
CA LYS A 65 -15.55 -13.97 -7.14
C LYS A 65 -15.23 -15.22 -7.98
N ALA A 66 -14.10 -15.22 -8.67
CA ALA A 66 -13.66 -16.36 -9.46
C ALA A 66 -13.15 -17.52 -8.57
N ALA A 67 -12.84 -17.26 -7.31
CA ALA A 67 -12.37 -18.28 -6.36
C ALA A 67 -13.51 -19.18 -5.82
N GLU A 68 -14.78 -18.83 -6.07
CA GLU A 68 -15.99 -19.58 -5.63
C GLU A 68 -16.03 -19.90 -4.11
N ASP A 69 -15.32 -19.09 -3.30
CA ASP A 69 -15.26 -19.25 -1.85
C ASP A 69 -16.13 -18.21 -1.16
N LYS A 70 -17.02 -18.64 -0.27
CA LYS A 70 -17.92 -17.76 0.49
C LYS A 70 -17.18 -16.77 1.37
N THR A 71 -16.03 -17.14 1.92
CA THR A 71 -15.16 -16.27 2.72
C THR A 71 -14.53 -15.20 1.85
N ALA A 72 -14.11 -15.56 0.63
CA ALA A 72 -13.60 -14.62 -0.35
C ALA A 72 -14.66 -13.58 -0.77
N ASP A 73 -15.91 -13.96 -0.90
CA ASP A 73 -17.01 -13.04 -1.22
C ASP A 73 -17.26 -12.00 -0.11
N ALA A 74 -17.19 -12.40 1.16
CA ALA A 74 -17.29 -11.47 2.28
C ALA A 74 -16.14 -10.44 2.26
N LEU A 75 -14.90 -10.88 2.06
CA LEU A 75 -13.72 -10.03 1.98
C LEU A 75 -13.72 -9.11 0.74
N ALA A 76 -14.28 -9.56 -0.39
CA ALA A 76 -14.33 -8.80 -1.64
C ALA A 76 -15.00 -7.43 -1.51
N ASN A 77 -15.91 -7.28 -0.55
CA ASN A 77 -16.58 -6.02 -0.27
C ASN A 77 -15.80 -5.12 0.68
N GLN A 78 -14.94 -5.69 1.50
CA GLN A 78 -14.19 -5.03 2.55
C GLN A 78 -12.84 -4.51 2.05
N ILE A 79 -12.21 -5.18 1.06
CA ILE A 79 -10.91 -4.81 0.53
C ILE A 79 -11.06 -3.75 -0.57
N TYR A 80 -10.23 -2.70 -0.52
CA TYR A 80 -10.22 -1.59 -1.48
C TYR A 80 -9.00 -1.58 -2.38
N GLY A 81 -7.87 -2.09 -1.89
CA GLY A 81 -6.61 -2.11 -2.59
C GLY A 81 -5.72 -3.24 -2.11
N LEU A 82 -4.91 -3.76 -3.01
CA LEU A 82 -3.87 -4.74 -2.75
C LEU A 82 -2.62 -4.30 -3.50
N GLN A 83 -1.52 -4.13 -2.77
CA GLN A 83 -0.21 -3.86 -3.35
C GLN A 83 0.74 -4.97 -2.96
N ILE A 84 1.55 -5.41 -3.91
CA ILE A 84 2.58 -6.44 -3.72
C ILE A 84 3.89 -5.89 -4.26
N LEU A 85 4.94 -6.03 -3.49
CA LEU A 85 6.31 -5.78 -3.86
C LEU A 85 7.11 -7.04 -3.55
N ALA A 86 7.72 -7.64 -4.55
CA ALA A 86 8.53 -8.84 -4.40
C ALA A 86 9.91 -8.62 -5.04
N PHE A 87 10.94 -9.05 -4.33
CA PHE A 87 12.33 -9.03 -4.79
C PHE A 87 12.79 -10.47 -4.98
N GLU A 88 13.30 -10.77 -6.16
CA GLU A 88 13.93 -12.05 -6.48
C GLU A 88 15.46 -11.90 -6.39
N ASN A 89 16.12 -12.77 -5.63
CA ASN A 89 17.56 -12.74 -5.41
C ASN A 89 18.09 -11.37 -4.94
N ALA A 90 17.41 -10.76 -3.97
CA ALA A 90 17.81 -9.49 -3.42
C ALA A 90 19.17 -9.56 -2.72
N ASP A 91 20.05 -8.59 -2.97
CA ASP A 91 21.30 -8.48 -2.25
C ASP A 91 21.09 -8.16 -0.76
N GLN A 92 22.07 -8.48 0.08
CA GLN A 92 21.96 -8.31 1.54
C GLN A 92 21.72 -6.85 1.93
N LYS A 93 22.30 -5.89 1.23
CA LYS A 93 22.11 -4.46 1.49
C LYS A 93 20.68 -4.03 1.24
N THR A 94 20.08 -4.50 0.16
CA THR A 94 18.66 -4.25 -0.16
C THR A 94 17.76 -4.86 0.90
N LYS A 95 17.99 -6.13 1.29
CA LYS A 95 17.25 -6.81 2.36
C LYS A 95 17.32 -6.05 3.69
N ASP A 96 18.52 -5.64 4.09
CA ASP A 96 18.74 -4.89 5.34
C ASP A 96 18.04 -3.52 5.31
N SER A 97 18.16 -2.80 4.19
CA SER A 97 17.49 -1.51 4.02
C SER A 97 15.97 -1.67 4.10
N PHE A 98 15.42 -2.67 3.41
CA PHE A 98 14.01 -2.97 3.39
C PHE A 98 13.48 -3.37 4.78
N PHE A 99 14.17 -4.29 5.44
CA PHE A 99 13.84 -4.69 6.82
C PHE A 99 13.88 -3.52 7.81
N ASN A 100 14.86 -2.63 7.68
CA ASN A 100 14.95 -1.43 8.52
C ASN A 100 13.76 -0.48 8.33
N ARG A 101 13.20 -0.40 7.13
CA ARG A 101 11.97 0.37 6.88
C ARG A 101 10.76 -0.28 7.54
N ILE A 102 10.61 -1.58 7.37
CA ILE A 102 9.51 -2.37 7.95
C ILE A 102 9.52 -2.31 9.48
N SER A 103 10.70 -2.43 10.10
CA SER A 103 10.85 -2.40 11.57
C SER A 103 10.41 -1.08 12.22
N LYS A 104 10.29 -0.01 11.44
CA LYS A 104 9.84 1.31 11.92
C LYS A 104 8.32 1.49 11.88
N LEU A 105 7.57 0.55 11.32
CA LEU A 105 6.12 0.68 11.17
C LEU A 105 5.39 0.75 12.51
N GLU A 106 5.91 0.09 13.55
CA GLU A 106 5.34 0.17 14.91
C GLU A 106 5.32 1.61 15.43
N ALA A 107 6.41 2.36 15.24
CA ALA A 107 6.48 3.77 15.62
C ALA A 107 5.55 4.68 14.79
N LYS A 108 4.93 4.13 13.74
CA LYS A 108 4.02 4.82 12.80
C LYS A 108 2.56 4.42 12.99
N GLY A 109 2.27 3.73 14.10
CA GLY A 109 0.92 3.33 14.47
C GLY A 109 0.42 2.05 13.79
N TYR A 110 1.35 1.21 13.32
CA TYR A 110 1.05 -0.16 12.94
C TYR A 110 1.28 -1.08 14.14
N GLU A 111 0.29 -1.87 14.47
CA GLU A 111 0.37 -2.85 15.55
C GLU A 111 0.90 -4.18 15.02
N PRO A 112 1.97 -4.75 15.63
CA PRO A 112 2.49 -6.05 15.21
C PRO A 112 1.60 -7.19 15.70
N MET A 113 1.08 -7.99 14.77
CA MET A 113 0.30 -9.21 15.07
C MET A 113 1.18 -10.45 15.09
N VAL A 114 2.15 -10.53 14.18
CA VAL A 114 3.07 -11.67 14.06
C VAL A 114 4.49 -11.17 13.90
N LYS A 115 5.41 -11.77 14.67
CA LYS A 115 6.86 -11.64 14.55
C LYS A 115 7.48 -13.03 14.67
N ALA A 116 7.69 -13.69 13.54
CA ALA A 116 8.38 -14.97 13.47
C ALA A 116 9.77 -14.82 12.88
N ASN A 117 10.73 -15.55 13.42
CA ASN A 117 12.06 -15.74 12.87
C ASN A 117 12.42 -17.21 13.05
N GLU A 118 12.60 -17.93 11.97
CA GLU A 118 12.92 -19.34 11.97
C GLU A 118 13.82 -19.66 10.78
N ASP A 119 14.92 -20.37 11.01
CA ASP A 119 15.86 -20.88 9.98
C ASP A 119 16.29 -19.85 8.90
N GLY A 120 16.43 -18.59 9.26
CA GLY A 120 16.78 -17.50 8.35
C GLY A 120 15.59 -16.80 7.71
N GLU A 121 14.39 -17.34 7.86
CA GLU A 121 13.16 -16.70 7.44
C GLU A 121 12.67 -15.68 8.48
N LYS A 122 12.11 -14.59 8.01
CA LYS A 122 11.47 -13.56 8.84
C LYS A 122 10.08 -13.28 8.32
N VAL A 123 9.10 -13.38 9.20
CA VAL A 123 7.72 -12.99 8.91
C VAL A 123 7.31 -11.89 9.88
N ARG A 124 6.70 -10.84 9.34
CA ARG A 124 6.10 -9.75 10.13
C ARG A 124 4.73 -9.46 9.56
N ILE A 125 3.74 -9.46 10.42
CA ILE A 125 2.38 -9.02 10.07
C ILE A 125 2.02 -7.87 10.98
N PHE A 126 1.60 -6.77 10.37
CA PHE A 126 1.16 -5.58 11.06
C PHE A 126 -0.27 -5.25 10.64
N ILE A 127 -1.02 -4.67 11.55
CA ILE A 127 -2.32 -4.08 11.27
C ILE A 127 -2.33 -2.61 11.63
N LYS A 128 -3.23 -1.87 11.00
CA LYS A 128 -3.55 -0.49 11.33
C LYS A 128 -5.06 -0.33 11.33
N GLY A 129 -5.60 0.09 12.46
CA GLY A 129 -7.05 0.20 12.64
C GLY A 129 -7.39 0.43 14.09
N ASN A 130 -8.53 -0.07 14.49
CA ASN A 130 -9.03 -0.10 15.86
C ASN A 130 -9.76 -1.43 16.13
N GLU A 131 -10.38 -1.57 17.31
CA GLU A 131 -11.10 -2.79 17.72
C GLU A 131 -12.32 -3.12 16.82
N GLU A 132 -12.86 -2.12 16.09
CA GLU A 132 -14.04 -2.27 15.24
C GLU A 132 -13.68 -2.49 13.77
N GLU A 133 -12.57 -1.92 13.31
CA GLU A 133 -12.22 -1.91 11.89
C GLU A 133 -10.70 -1.92 11.68
N VAL A 134 -10.19 -2.85 10.88
CA VAL A 134 -8.83 -2.87 10.38
C VAL A 134 -8.79 -2.18 9.00
N ASN A 135 -8.01 -1.09 8.93
CA ASN A 135 -7.91 -0.27 7.71
C ASN A 135 -6.78 -0.72 6.78
N SER A 136 -5.74 -1.31 7.35
CA SER A 136 -4.60 -1.81 6.57
C SER A 136 -3.97 -3.02 7.25
N ILE A 137 -3.62 -4.02 6.45
CA ILE A 137 -2.81 -5.17 6.85
C ILE A 137 -1.53 -5.10 6.01
N VAL A 138 -0.39 -5.26 6.67
CA VAL A 138 0.93 -5.29 6.03
C VAL A 138 1.60 -6.60 6.38
N ILE A 139 1.94 -7.38 5.36
CA ILE A 139 2.64 -8.66 5.49
C ILE A 139 4.02 -8.51 4.87
N TYR A 140 5.03 -8.75 5.64
CA TYR A 140 6.42 -8.80 5.20
C TYR A 140 6.98 -10.18 5.39
N THR A 141 7.63 -10.71 4.36
CA THR A 141 8.38 -11.96 4.40
C THR A 141 9.79 -11.74 3.86
N MET A 142 10.75 -12.46 4.40
CA MET A 142 12.13 -12.49 3.91
C MET A 142 12.71 -13.86 4.21
N ASP A 143 13.41 -14.41 3.25
CA ASP A 143 14.25 -15.59 3.37
C ASP A 143 15.69 -15.33 2.88
N ASN A 144 16.45 -16.39 2.60
CA ASN A 144 17.85 -16.28 2.17
C ASN A 144 17.99 -15.67 0.77
N GLU A 145 17.00 -15.78 -0.10
CA GLU A 145 17.06 -15.35 -1.51
C GLU A 145 16.12 -14.17 -1.75
N ASP A 146 14.89 -14.25 -1.26
CA ASP A 146 13.81 -13.37 -1.62
C ASP A 146 13.31 -12.52 -0.45
N CYS A 147 12.60 -11.46 -0.75
CA CYS A 147 11.79 -10.76 0.23
C CYS A 147 10.54 -10.15 -0.43
N SER A 148 9.47 -10.02 0.34
CA SER A 148 8.23 -9.44 -0.16
C SER A 148 7.53 -8.56 0.86
N LEU A 149 6.69 -7.67 0.34
CA LEU A 149 5.79 -6.83 1.09
C LEU A 149 4.42 -6.85 0.42
N ILE A 150 3.41 -7.19 1.18
CA ILE A 150 2.02 -7.14 0.75
C ILE A 150 1.29 -6.13 1.62
N LYS A 151 0.58 -5.20 1.01
CA LYS A 151 -0.30 -4.26 1.69
C LYS A 151 -1.73 -4.48 1.23
N ILE A 152 -2.63 -4.66 2.17
CA ILE A 152 -4.06 -4.81 1.94
C ILE A 152 -4.75 -3.63 2.62
N ASP A 153 -5.44 -2.80 1.85
CA ASP A 153 -6.23 -1.69 2.36
C ASP A 153 -7.73 -2.04 2.29
N GLY A 154 -8.45 -1.75 3.37
CA GLY A 154 -9.85 -2.12 3.44
C GLY A 154 -10.60 -1.45 4.59
N ARG A 155 -11.80 -1.96 4.83
CA ARG A 155 -12.56 -1.88 6.08
C ARG A 155 -12.87 -3.31 6.50
N ILE A 156 -11.89 -3.93 7.13
CA ILE A 156 -11.92 -5.35 7.42
C ILE A 156 -12.40 -5.52 8.85
N ASN A 157 -13.44 -6.34 9.02
CA ASN A 157 -13.90 -6.69 10.36
C ASN A 157 -12.87 -7.63 11.00
N PRO A 158 -12.38 -7.34 12.22
CA PRO A 158 -11.42 -8.20 12.89
C PRO A 158 -11.86 -9.66 13.03
N SER A 159 -13.17 -9.91 13.24
CA SER A 159 -13.71 -11.28 13.32
C SER A 159 -13.51 -12.09 12.04
N ASP A 160 -13.54 -11.46 10.87
CA ASP A 160 -13.35 -12.14 9.59
C ASP A 160 -11.89 -12.59 9.39
N ILE A 161 -10.93 -11.86 10.01
CA ILE A 161 -9.51 -12.24 10.03
C ILE A 161 -9.32 -13.51 10.86
N ASP A 162 -9.94 -13.58 12.03
CA ASP A 162 -9.90 -14.76 12.91
C ASP A 162 -10.46 -16.01 12.22
N ASP A 163 -11.53 -15.88 11.45
CA ASP A 163 -12.15 -16.99 10.73
C ASP A 163 -11.25 -17.53 9.61
N ILE A 164 -10.53 -16.63 8.92
CA ILE A 164 -9.53 -17.02 7.91
C ILE A 164 -8.38 -17.80 8.56
N VAL A 165 -7.82 -17.28 9.65
CA VAL A 165 -6.72 -17.94 10.37
C VAL A 165 -7.14 -19.33 10.85
N LYS A 166 -8.33 -19.49 11.42
CA LYS A 166 -8.87 -20.78 11.87
C LYS A 166 -9.12 -21.75 10.73
N SER A 167 -9.48 -21.27 9.54
CA SER A 167 -9.71 -22.13 8.37
C SER A 167 -8.44 -22.72 7.79
N GLN A 168 -7.28 -22.08 8.02
CA GLN A 168 -5.96 -22.54 7.53
C GLN A 168 -5.28 -23.55 8.49
N THR A 169 -5.78 -23.69 9.71
CA THR A 169 -5.20 -24.55 10.76
C THR A 169 -5.90 -25.90 10.89
N LYS A 170 -6.76 -26.28 9.97
CA LYS A 170 -7.38 -27.62 9.85
C LYS A 170 -6.71 -28.42 8.72
#